data_8e73e81fc5e2e13d3520907daec748a0
#
_entry.id   8e73e81fc5e2e13d3520907daec748a0
#
_cell.length_a   1.000
_cell.length_b   1.000
_cell.length_c   1.000
_cell.angle_alpha   90.00
_cell.angle_beta   90.00
_cell.angle_gamma   90.00
#
_symmetry.space_group_name_H-M   'P 1'
#
loop_
_entity.id
_entity.type
_entity.pdbx_description
1 polymer ?
#
loop_
_entity_poly.entity_id
_entity_poly.type
_entity_poly.pdbx_seq_one_letter_code
_entity_poly.pdbx_strand_id
1 'polypeptide(L)'
;MSVPESPASAPAAVGRAGGLPPEARHDTFTVESRQAASPGAVFGAFADDEVRRRWFRMPGRHAEYRHDFRVGGGEVASSEFPVPDAEPERLAYASTYLALTPDARIVFAYTSTVNDVPRWSSLVTVELRPEGDGTRLRWTEQAVFLSPSAEPAHDLPHLRGATRLRLNGLPAALAAGAPPVPTA
;
A
#
# COMPACT_ATOMS: atom_id res chain seq x y z
N MET A 1 14.07 32.45 -24.80
CA MET A 1 13.76 31.08 -25.31
C MET A 1 12.89 30.41 -24.29
N SER A 2 11.56 30.40 -24.57
CA SER A 2 10.56 29.81 -23.66
C SER A 2 10.42 28.33 -23.99
N VAL A 3 10.55 27.48 -22.96
CA VAL A 3 10.29 26.04 -23.05
C VAL A 3 8.78 25.83 -22.99
N PRO A 4 8.17 25.08 -23.91
CA PRO A 4 6.74 24.79 -23.85
C PRO A 4 6.44 23.76 -22.75
N GLU A 5 5.54 24.10 -21.85
CA GLU A 5 4.91 23.17 -20.89
C GLU A 5 4.14 22.10 -21.64
N SER A 6 4.46 20.83 -21.39
CA SER A 6 3.67 19.69 -21.87
C SER A 6 2.35 19.63 -21.08
N PRO A 7 1.19 19.54 -21.75
CA PRO A 7 -0.08 19.41 -21.06
C PRO A 7 -0.17 18.06 -20.37
N ALA A 8 -0.53 18.08 -19.08
CA ALA A 8 -0.89 16.90 -18.32
C ALA A 8 -2.01 16.14 -19.02
N SER A 9 -1.76 14.86 -19.31
CA SER A 9 -2.74 13.98 -19.95
C SER A 9 -3.94 13.79 -19.00
N ALA A 10 -5.09 14.24 -19.44
CA ALA A 10 -6.34 14.01 -18.71
C ALA A 10 -6.65 12.51 -18.65
N PRO A 11 -7.25 12.00 -17.56
CA PRO A 11 -7.64 10.59 -17.47
C PRO A 11 -8.65 10.27 -18.57
N ALA A 12 -8.40 9.15 -19.28
CA ALA A 12 -9.27 8.66 -20.32
C ALA A 12 -10.70 8.43 -19.79
N ALA A 13 -11.67 8.99 -20.49
CA ALA A 13 -13.08 8.80 -20.17
C ALA A 13 -13.44 7.31 -20.26
N VAL A 14 -13.89 6.73 -19.16
CA VAL A 14 -14.43 5.37 -19.09
C VAL A 14 -15.65 5.30 -20.00
N GLY A 15 -15.58 4.47 -21.02
CA GLY A 15 -16.68 4.25 -21.98
C GLY A 15 -17.96 3.81 -21.26
N ARG A 16 -19.07 4.55 -21.50
CA ARG A 16 -20.40 4.21 -21.00
C ARG A 16 -20.92 2.93 -21.64
N ALA A 17 -20.75 1.79 -20.97
CA ALA A 17 -21.71 0.71 -21.12
C ALA A 17 -22.97 1.09 -20.32
N GLY A 18 -24.16 1.02 -20.95
CA GLY A 18 -25.41 1.62 -20.47
C GLY A 18 -26.08 0.90 -19.30
N GLY A 19 -25.40 0.74 -18.16
CA GLY A 19 -25.96 0.28 -16.89
C GLY A 19 -25.35 1.07 -15.72
N LEU A 20 -26.06 1.19 -14.61
CA LEU A 20 -25.50 1.74 -13.37
C LEU A 20 -24.36 0.81 -12.90
N PRO A 21 -23.26 1.38 -12.38
CA PRO A 21 -22.22 0.56 -11.77
C PRO A 21 -22.82 -0.22 -10.58
N PRO A 22 -22.25 -1.38 -10.20
CA PRO A 22 -22.67 -2.08 -9.00
C PRO A 22 -22.54 -1.17 -7.77
N GLU A 23 -23.39 -1.36 -6.79
CA GLU A 23 -23.33 -0.60 -5.53
C GLU A 23 -21.98 -0.81 -4.85
N ALA A 24 -21.35 0.29 -4.44
CA ALA A 24 -20.07 0.23 -3.77
C ALA A 24 -20.23 -0.37 -2.35
N ARG A 25 -19.40 -1.34 -1.99
CA ARG A 25 -19.39 -1.93 -0.66
C ARG A 25 -18.28 -1.32 0.18
N HIS A 26 -18.63 -0.94 1.41
CA HIS A 26 -17.70 -0.37 2.38
C HIS A 26 -17.41 -1.36 3.50
N ASP A 27 -16.15 -1.37 3.93
CA ASP A 27 -15.71 -2.22 5.03
C ASP A 27 -14.56 -1.57 5.80
N THR A 28 -14.38 -1.98 7.06
CA THR A 28 -13.28 -1.51 7.91
C THR A 28 -12.67 -2.69 8.64
N PHE A 29 -11.34 -2.74 8.69
CA PHE A 29 -10.63 -3.73 9.50
C PHE A 29 -9.41 -3.14 10.18
N THR A 30 -8.93 -3.85 11.20
CA THR A 30 -7.69 -3.52 11.91
C THR A 30 -6.78 -4.74 11.92
N VAL A 31 -5.47 -4.49 11.72
CA VAL A 31 -4.39 -5.46 11.95
C VAL A 31 -3.44 -4.85 12.97
N GLU A 32 -3.14 -5.59 14.02
CA GLU A 32 -2.12 -5.22 15.00
C GLU A 32 -0.91 -6.14 14.86
N SER A 33 0.28 -5.56 15.07
CA SER A 33 1.55 -6.26 15.02
C SER A 33 2.50 -5.63 16.03
N ARG A 34 3.27 -6.47 16.75
CA ARG A 34 4.35 -6.02 17.62
C ARG A 34 5.67 -6.08 16.87
N GLN A 35 6.45 -5.01 16.97
CA GLN A 35 7.78 -4.89 16.37
C GLN A 35 8.82 -4.78 17.48
N ALA A 36 9.91 -5.55 17.39
CA ALA A 36 11.05 -5.48 18.30
C ALA A 36 11.99 -4.32 17.88
N ALA A 37 11.42 -3.13 17.70
CA ALA A 37 12.13 -1.92 17.28
C ALA A 37 11.41 -0.70 17.83
N SER A 38 12.11 0.42 18.02
CA SER A 38 11.52 1.67 18.50
C SER A 38 10.51 2.24 17.50
N PRO A 39 9.54 3.08 17.93
CA PRO A 39 8.61 3.74 17.01
C PRO A 39 9.31 4.50 15.89
N GLY A 40 10.44 5.15 16.18
CA GLY A 40 11.24 5.85 15.16
C GLY A 40 11.84 4.91 14.12
N ALA A 41 12.36 3.76 14.52
CA ALA A 41 12.86 2.76 13.58
C ALA A 41 11.73 2.17 12.72
N VAL A 42 10.57 1.90 13.31
CA VAL A 42 9.38 1.44 12.56
C VAL A 42 8.88 2.51 11.60
N PHE A 43 8.80 3.78 12.03
CA PHE A 43 8.45 4.90 11.16
C PHE A 43 9.45 5.06 10.01
N GLY A 44 10.75 4.96 10.31
CA GLY A 44 11.81 4.98 9.32
C GLY A 44 11.70 3.87 8.27
N ALA A 45 11.19 2.68 8.64
CA ALA A 45 10.96 1.59 7.69
C ALA A 45 9.82 1.83 6.70
N PHE A 46 8.95 2.80 6.96
CA PHE A 46 8.00 3.34 5.97
C PHE A 46 8.66 4.42 5.10
N ALA A 47 9.58 5.21 5.65
CA ALA A 47 10.17 6.37 5.01
C ALA A 47 11.34 6.03 4.08
N ASP A 48 12.17 5.07 4.48
CA ASP A 48 13.36 4.65 3.74
C ASP A 48 12.99 3.75 2.57
N ASP A 49 13.35 4.17 1.36
CA ASP A 49 13.04 3.48 0.10
C ASP A 49 13.58 2.05 0.05
N GLU A 50 14.82 1.84 0.52
CA GLU A 50 15.44 0.51 0.46
C GLU A 50 14.79 -0.44 1.44
N VAL A 51 14.49 0.03 2.66
CA VAL A 51 13.81 -0.76 3.68
C VAL A 51 12.37 -1.00 3.25
N ARG A 52 11.67 0.01 2.73
CA ARG A 52 10.29 -0.10 2.27
C ARG A 52 10.12 -1.16 1.19
N ARG A 53 11.00 -1.20 0.19
CA ARG A 53 11.00 -2.18 -0.91
C ARG A 53 11.20 -3.63 -0.42
N ARG A 54 11.71 -3.86 0.79
CA ARG A 54 11.91 -5.21 1.32
C ARG A 54 10.61 -5.83 1.82
N TRP A 55 9.68 -5.03 2.31
CA TRP A 55 8.43 -5.52 2.89
C TRP A 55 7.16 -5.06 2.16
N PHE A 56 7.23 -4.01 1.31
CA PHE A 56 6.17 -3.66 0.38
C PHE A 56 6.55 -4.16 -1.02
N ARG A 57 5.93 -5.25 -1.44
CA ARG A 57 6.18 -5.84 -2.76
C ARG A 57 4.87 -6.11 -3.48
N MET A 58 4.79 -5.70 -4.75
CA MET A 58 3.73 -6.15 -5.64
C MET A 58 3.97 -7.63 -6.00
N PRO A 59 2.92 -8.46 -6.02
CA PRO A 59 3.05 -9.84 -6.50
C PRO A 59 3.27 -9.87 -8.02
N GLY A 60 3.88 -10.94 -8.53
CA GLY A 60 4.06 -11.12 -9.97
C GLY A 60 5.48 -10.79 -10.46
N ARG A 61 5.57 -10.37 -11.72
CA ARG A 61 6.82 -10.10 -12.45
C ARG A 61 6.86 -8.63 -12.88
N HIS A 62 8.03 -8.16 -13.36
CA HIS A 62 8.24 -6.82 -13.90
C HIS A 62 7.74 -5.72 -12.94
N ALA A 63 7.98 -5.92 -11.63
CA ALA A 63 7.53 -4.99 -10.61
C ALA A 63 8.31 -3.68 -10.70
N GLU A 64 7.59 -2.58 -10.85
CA GLU A 64 8.11 -1.21 -10.74
C GLU A 64 7.62 -0.60 -9.43
N TYR A 65 8.41 0.31 -8.86
CA TYR A 65 8.06 1.00 -7.63
C TYR A 65 8.74 2.36 -7.54
N ARG A 66 7.95 3.39 -7.19
CA ARG A 66 8.41 4.74 -6.86
C ARG A 66 7.79 5.18 -5.54
N HIS A 67 8.52 5.95 -4.77
CA HIS A 67 8.14 6.38 -3.45
C HIS A 67 8.59 7.83 -3.18
N ASP A 68 7.70 8.62 -2.57
CA ASP A 68 7.94 9.99 -2.13
C ASP A 68 7.28 10.16 -0.76
N PHE A 69 8.05 9.95 0.33
CA PHE A 69 7.54 9.95 1.70
C PHE A 69 7.42 11.36 2.27
N ARG A 70 6.44 12.10 1.80
CA ARG A 70 6.03 13.42 2.33
C ARG A 70 4.53 13.60 2.19
N VAL A 71 3.94 14.52 2.95
CA VAL A 71 2.53 14.90 2.77
C VAL A 71 2.32 15.40 1.34
N GLY A 72 1.32 14.86 0.65
CA GLY A 72 1.05 15.09 -0.76
C GLY A 72 1.92 14.26 -1.73
N GLY A 73 3.00 13.61 -1.26
CA GLY A 73 3.70 12.56 -1.97
C GLY A 73 2.97 11.22 -1.81
N GLY A 74 3.60 10.11 -2.23
CA GLY A 74 2.97 8.79 -2.16
C GLY A 74 3.82 7.70 -2.77
N GLU A 75 3.19 6.55 -2.99
CA GLU A 75 3.78 5.38 -3.62
C GLU A 75 3.05 5.08 -4.92
N VAL A 76 3.79 4.70 -5.94
CA VAL A 76 3.25 4.13 -7.18
C VAL A 76 3.96 2.82 -7.44
N ALA A 77 3.20 1.75 -7.60
CA ALA A 77 3.71 0.43 -7.89
C ALA A 77 2.89 -0.25 -8.98
N SER A 78 3.55 -1.05 -9.82
CA SER A 78 2.91 -1.86 -10.83
C SER A 78 3.61 -3.20 -10.98
N SER A 79 2.89 -4.21 -11.50
CA SER A 79 3.44 -5.52 -11.84
C SER A 79 2.51 -6.28 -12.78
N GLU A 80 3.02 -7.38 -13.33
CA GLU A 80 2.24 -8.34 -14.12
C GLU A 80 2.09 -9.63 -13.33
N PHE A 81 0.84 -10.01 -13.03
CA PHE A 81 0.53 -11.24 -12.31
C PHE A 81 0.17 -12.35 -13.30
N PRO A 82 0.93 -13.46 -13.31
CA PRO A 82 0.64 -14.55 -14.21
C PRO A 82 -0.65 -15.25 -13.84
N VAL A 83 -1.54 -15.44 -14.83
CA VAL A 83 -2.77 -16.20 -14.69
C VAL A 83 -2.64 -17.45 -15.55
N PRO A 84 -2.92 -18.65 -15.03
CA PRO A 84 -2.89 -19.89 -15.83
C PRO A 84 -3.84 -19.79 -17.02
N ASP A 85 -3.37 -20.17 -18.20
CA ASP A 85 -4.14 -20.24 -19.45
C ASP A 85 -4.82 -18.91 -19.88
N ALA A 86 -4.34 -17.76 -19.38
CA ALA A 86 -4.83 -16.43 -19.71
C ALA A 86 -3.69 -15.41 -19.82
N GLU A 87 -4.01 -14.23 -20.39
CA GLU A 87 -3.07 -13.10 -20.38
C GLU A 87 -2.79 -12.66 -18.94
N PRO A 88 -1.54 -12.26 -18.63
CA PRO A 88 -1.20 -11.75 -17.30
C PRO A 88 -2.05 -10.55 -16.89
N GLU A 89 -2.46 -10.51 -15.65
CA GLU A 89 -3.15 -9.34 -15.09
C GLU A 89 -2.16 -8.22 -14.79
N ARG A 90 -2.47 -7.01 -15.27
CA ARG A 90 -1.74 -5.80 -14.89
C ARG A 90 -2.26 -5.31 -13.55
N LEU A 91 -1.40 -5.35 -12.54
CA LEU A 91 -1.68 -4.83 -11.21
C LEU A 91 -1.06 -3.45 -11.05
N ALA A 92 -1.81 -2.51 -10.48
CA ALA A 92 -1.27 -1.21 -10.13
C ALA A 92 -1.78 -0.75 -8.74
N TYR A 93 -0.96 0.03 -8.09
CA TYR A 93 -1.20 0.63 -6.79
C TYR A 93 -0.72 2.08 -6.83
N ALA A 94 -1.54 3.00 -6.38
CA ALA A 94 -1.17 4.40 -6.24
C ALA A 94 -1.69 4.94 -4.90
N SER A 95 -0.82 5.59 -4.12
CA SER A 95 -1.18 6.18 -2.85
C SER A 95 -0.81 7.66 -2.75
N THR A 96 -1.41 8.33 -1.76
CA THR A 96 -1.05 9.69 -1.36
C THR A 96 -0.99 9.77 0.16
N TYR A 97 0.12 10.27 0.70
CA TYR A 97 0.25 10.54 2.13
C TYR A 97 -0.52 11.82 2.48
N LEU A 98 -1.47 11.69 3.42
CA LEU A 98 -2.37 12.76 3.86
C LEU A 98 -1.87 13.45 5.12
N ALA A 99 -1.27 12.69 6.05
CA ALA A 99 -0.69 13.22 7.27
C ALA A 99 0.46 12.31 7.75
N LEU A 100 1.54 12.93 8.19
CA LEU A 100 2.71 12.27 8.78
C LEU A 100 3.01 12.92 10.12
N THR A 101 2.94 12.14 11.20
CA THR A 101 3.41 12.54 12.52
C THR A 101 4.61 11.65 12.84
N PRO A 102 5.84 12.18 12.84
CA PRO A 102 7.05 11.40 13.07
C PRO A 102 6.90 10.47 14.29
N ASP A 103 7.35 9.24 14.13
CA ASP A 103 7.40 8.18 15.14
C ASP A 103 6.05 7.78 15.75
N ALA A 104 4.94 8.34 15.26
CA ALA A 104 3.63 8.15 15.89
C ALA A 104 2.51 7.74 14.94
N ARG A 105 2.41 8.35 13.73
CA ARG A 105 1.27 8.11 12.85
C ARG A 105 1.56 8.41 11.39
N ILE A 106 1.06 7.53 10.51
CA ILE A 106 1.05 7.71 9.07
C ILE A 106 -0.39 7.56 8.59
N VAL A 107 -0.90 8.55 7.83
CA VAL A 107 -2.23 8.48 7.20
C VAL A 107 -2.07 8.63 5.70
N PHE A 108 -2.63 7.70 4.95
CA PHE A 108 -2.60 7.74 3.49
C PHE A 108 -3.86 7.15 2.87
N ALA A 109 -4.21 7.60 1.68
CA ALA A 109 -5.20 6.97 0.84
C ALA A 109 -4.53 6.26 -0.32
N TYR A 110 -5.13 5.17 -0.82
CA TYR A 110 -4.63 4.49 -2.01
C TYR A 110 -5.74 3.87 -2.84
N THR A 111 -5.44 3.62 -4.10
CA THR A 111 -6.29 2.85 -5.02
C THR A 111 -5.50 1.69 -5.60
N SER A 112 -6.14 0.52 -5.67
CA SER A 112 -5.63 -0.67 -6.36
C SER A 112 -6.44 -0.93 -7.61
N THR A 113 -5.76 -1.20 -8.73
CA THR A 113 -6.37 -1.51 -10.03
C THR A 113 -5.89 -2.85 -10.56
N VAL A 114 -6.75 -3.52 -11.31
CA VAL A 114 -6.43 -4.71 -12.08
C VAL A 114 -6.88 -4.47 -13.52
N ASN A 115 -5.97 -4.57 -14.47
CA ASN A 115 -6.24 -4.29 -15.91
C ASN A 115 -6.88 -2.91 -16.11
N ASP A 116 -6.34 -1.89 -15.44
CA ASP A 116 -6.80 -0.48 -15.42
C ASP A 116 -8.21 -0.27 -14.82
N VAL A 117 -8.81 -1.30 -14.25
CA VAL A 117 -10.10 -1.21 -13.55
C VAL A 117 -9.88 -1.03 -12.06
N PRO A 118 -10.33 0.07 -11.42
CA PRO A 118 -10.25 0.23 -9.99
C PRO A 118 -11.03 -0.88 -9.26
N ARG A 119 -10.34 -1.62 -8.40
CA ARG A 119 -10.91 -2.71 -7.59
C ARG A 119 -11.41 -2.19 -6.25
N TRP A 120 -10.56 -1.50 -5.55
CA TRP A 120 -10.91 -0.82 -4.29
C TRP A 120 -10.04 0.42 -4.09
N SER A 121 -10.54 1.34 -3.26
CA SER A 121 -9.78 2.44 -2.66
C SER A 121 -9.88 2.36 -1.15
N SER A 122 -8.83 2.77 -0.45
CA SER A 122 -8.77 2.71 1.00
C SER A 122 -8.20 3.98 1.61
N LEU A 123 -8.71 4.33 2.79
CA LEU A 123 -8.06 5.24 3.74
C LEU A 123 -7.41 4.40 4.83
N VAL A 124 -6.11 4.60 5.03
CA VAL A 124 -5.31 3.87 6.00
C VAL A 124 -4.77 4.79 7.07
N THR A 125 -4.87 4.36 8.32
CA THR A 125 -4.19 4.96 9.47
C THR A 125 -3.27 3.92 10.10
N VAL A 126 -1.97 4.22 10.13
CA VAL A 126 -0.97 3.45 10.89
C VAL A 126 -0.63 4.23 12.15
N GLU A 127 -0.84 3.63 13.30
CA GLU A 127 -0.46 4.18 14.61
C GLU A 127 0.69 3.37 15.20
N LEU A 128 1.70 4.08 15.71
CA LEU A 128 2.87 3.51 16.37
C LEU A 128 2.86 3.93 17.82
N ARG A 129 2.86 2.96 18.72
CA ARG A 129 2.86 3.21 20.17
C ARG A 129 4.00 2.43 20.82
N PRO A 130 4.79 3.05 21.71
CA PRO A 130 5.76 2.31 22.51
C PRO A 130 5.06 1.19 23.28
N GLU A 131 5.65 0.00 23.30
CA GLU A 131 5.15 -1.16 24.05
C GLU A 131 6.32 -2.03 24.51
N GLY A 132 6.65 -1.88 25.82
CA GLY A 132 7.85 -2.49 26.39
C GLY A 132 9.12 -1.94 25.72
N ASP A 133 9.95 -2.83 25.21
CA ASP A 133 11.19 -2.54 24.47
C ASP A 133 10.98 -2.33 22.96
N GLY A 134 9.73 -2.38 22.51
CA GLY A 134 9.37 -2.31 21.10
C GLY A 134 8.23 -1.36 20.79
N THR A 135 7.52 -1.66 19.71
CA THR A 135 6.41 -0.86 19.19
C THR A 135 5.20 -1.74 18.90
N ARG A 136 4.04 -1.32 19.39
CA ARG A 136 2.76 -1.79 18.88
C ARG A 136 2.41 -0.95 17.64
N LEU A 137 2.35 -1.62 16.50
CA LEU A 137 1.84 -1.07 15.24
C LEU A 137 0.38 -1.48 15.11
N ARG A 138 -0.50 -0.48 14.90
CA ARG A 138 -1.91 -0.69 14.59
C ARG A 138 -2.20 -0.11 13.22
N TRP A 139 -2.62 -0.96 12.29
CA TRP A 139 -3.07 -0.59 10.94
C TRP A 139 -4.59 -0.67 10.91
N THR A 140 -5.25 0.47 10.73
CA THR A 140 -6.70 0.54 10.51
C THR A 140 -6.94 0.95 9.06
N GLU A 141 -7.77 0.19 8.36
CA GLU A 141 -8.07 0.41 6.95
C GLU A 141 -9.57 0.45 6.72
N GLN A 142 -10.03 1.53 6.08
CA GLN A 142 -11.39 1.77 5.64
C GLN A 142 -11.41 1.64 4.12
N ALA A 143 -12.02 0.59 3.60
CA ALA A 143 -12.02 0.26 2.17
C ALA A 143 -13.39 0.48 1.53
N VAL A 144 -13.39 0.94 0.28
CA VAL A 144 -14.52 0.91 -0.62
C VAL A 144 -14.19 -0.01 -1.80
N PHE A 145 -14.97 -1.06 -1.98
CA PHE A 145 -14.87 -1.98 -3.11
C PHE A 145 -15.69 -1.44 -4.27
N LEU A 146 -15.01 -1.05 -5.34
CA LEU A 146 -15.57 -0.37 -6.52
C LEU A 146 -15.98 -1.36 -7.61
N SER A 147 -15.21 -2.43 -7.74
CA SER A 147 -15.46 -3.52 -8.68
C SER A 147 -15.27 -4.84 -7.93
N PRO A 148 -16.35 -5.45 -7.42
CA PRO A 148 -16.26 -6.68 -6.66
C PRO A 148 -15.67 -7.81 -7.51
N SER A 149 -15.02 -8.77 -6.85
CA SER A 149 -14.56 -10.00 -7.49
C SER A 149 -15.74 -10.90 -7.86
N ALA A 150 -15.48 -12.01 -8.55
CA ALA A 150 -16.50 -13.02 -8.83
C ALA A 150 -17.14 -13.57 -7.54
N GLU A 151 -16.39 -13.53 -6.42
CA GLU A 151 -16.84 -13.94 -5.09
C GLU A 151 -16.66 -12.78 -4.10
N PRO A 152 -17.60 -11.81 -4.05
CA PRO A 152 -17.45 -10.57 -3.25
C PRO A 152 -17.25 -10.80 -1.75
N ALA A 153 -17.72 -11.96 -1.22
CA ALA A 153 -17.52 -12.32 0.19
C ALA A 153 -16.03 -12.51 0.54
N HIS A 154 -15.17 -12.77 -0.44
CA HIS A 154 -13.74 -12.99 -0.25
C HIS A 154 -12.91 -11.70 -0.36
N ASP A 155 -13.47 -10.60 -0.87
CA ASP A 155 -12.72 -9.35 -1.11
C ASP A 155 -12.10 -8.81 0.19
N LEU A 156 -12.89 -8.68 1.26
CA LEU A 156 -12.39 -8.19 2.56
C LEU A 156 -11.39 -9.16 3.24
N PRO A 157 -11.67 -10.47 3.35
CA PRO A 157 -10.68 -11.43 3.85
C PRO A 157 -9.37 -11.40 3.06
N HIS A 158 -9.43 -11.27 1.73
CA HIS A 158 -8.26 -11.18 0.87
C HIS A 158 -7.45 -9.91 1.15
N LEU A 159 -8.08 -8.74 1.18
CA LEU A 159 -7.43 -7.46 1.46
C LEU A 159 -6.76 -7.47 2.85
N ARG A 160 -7.49 -7.92 3.87
CA ARG A 160 -6.97 -8.06 5.24
C ARG A 160 -5.80 -9.05 5.31
N GLY A 161 -5.88 -10.17 4.58
CA GLY A 161 -4.82 -11.16 4.47
C GLY A 161 -3.55 -10.58 3.81
N ALA A 162 -3.70 -9.83 2.72
CA ALA A 162 -2.60 -9.15 2.04
C ALA A 162 -1.90 -8.13 2.95
N THR A 163 -2.67 -7.35 3.72
CA THR A 163 -2.12 -6.41 4.72
C THR A 163 -1.32 -7.13 5.81
N ARG A 164 -1.85 -8.24 6.35
CA ARG A 164 -1.12 -9.07 7.31
C ARG A 164 0.18 -9.62 6.73
N LEU A 165 0.13 -10.14 5.51
CA LEU A 165 1.31 -10.69 4.85
C LEU A 165 2.41 -9.64 4.67
N ARG A 166 2.05 -8.41 4.28
CA ARG A 166 2.99 -7.28 4.19
C ARG A 166 3.60 -6.98 5.56
N LEU A 167 2.80 -6.82 6.59
CA LEU A 167 3.28 -6.52 7.95
C LEU A 167 4.15 -7.63 8.54
N ASN A 168 3.95 -8.89 8.15
CA ASN A 168 4.83 -10.01 8.52
C ASN A 168 6.25 -9.90 7.90
N GLY A 169 6.41 -9.16 6.81
CA GLY A 169 7.72 -8.88 6.23
C GLY A 169 8.50 -7.76 6.93
N LEU A 170 7.82 -6.92 7.70
CA LEU A 170 8.42 -5.75 8.34
C LEU A 170 9.51 -6.09 9.37
N PRO A 171 9.39 -7.10 10.27
CA PRO A 171 10.45 -7.46 11.20
C PRO A 171 11.77 -7.83 10.51
N ALA A 172 11.71 -8.59 9.43
CA ALA A 172 12.90 -8.97 8.67
C ALA A 172 13.55 -7.77 7.97
N ALA A 173 12.74 -6.84 7.47
CA ALA A 173 13.22 -5.60 6.86
C ALA A 173 13.91 -4.68 7.88
N LEU A 174 13.35 -4.57 9.09
CA LEU A 174 13.93 -3.82 10.21
C LEU A 174 15.28 -4.42 10.65
N ALA A 175 15.34 -5.74 10.80
CA ALA A 175 16.57 -6.43 11.20
C ALA A 175 17.71 -6.26 10.17
N ALA A 176 17.38 -6.26 8.88
CA ALA A 176 18.36 -6.08 7.80
C ALA A 176 18.83 -4.62 7.63
N GLY A 177 18.11 -3.65 8.17
CA GLY A 177 18.48 -2.22 8.18
C GLY A 177 19.16 -1.77 9.47
N ALA A 178 19.22 -2.61 10.50
CA ALA A 178 19.92 -2.30 11.74
C ALA A 178 21.45 -2.30 11.52
N PRO A 179 22.20 -1.32 12.07
CA PRO A 179 23.67 -1.38 12.05
C PRO A 179 24.15 -2.66 12.76
N PRO A 180 25.28 -3.27 12.33
CA PRO A 180 25.80 -4.46 12.96
C PRO A 180 26.06 -4.20 14.45
N VAL A 181 25.58 -5.10 15.31
CA VAL A 181 25.88 -5.04 16.75
C VAL A 181 27.40 -5.18 16.91
N PRO A 182 28.10 -4.23 17.59
CA PRO A 182 29.50 -4.40 17.84
C PRO A 182 29.73 -5.69 18.63
N THR A 183 30.47 -6.62 18.06
CA THR A 183 30.96 -7.81 18.77
C THR A 183 31.97 -7.36 19.81
N ALA A 184 31.62 -7.59 21.09
CA ALA A 184 32.49 -7.33 22.24
C ALA A 184 33.68 -8.26 22.27
#